data_fca477a7d36641d2e838b0c98a70aa12
#
_entry.id   fca477a7d36641d2e838b0c98a70aa12
#
_cell.length_a   1.000
_cell.length_b   1.000
_cell.length_c   1.000
_cell.angle_alpha   90.00
_cell.angle_beta   90.00
_cell.angle_gamma   90.00
#
_symmetry.space_group_name_H-M   'P 1'
#
loop_
_entity.id
_entity.type
_entity.pdbx_description
1 polymer ?
#
loop_
_entity_poly.entity_id
_entity_poly.type
_entity_poly.pdbx_seq_one_letter_code
_entity_poly.pdbx_strand_id
1 'polypeptide(L)'
;LEAAEEERRALQKRGAGLLKGLSQAAAQLIDGLDVLDRQCHGLNRKIARLAISNLQGLSIRIERVRAIRNQLLALKEQGSTQTELGLGEASDVDMEAALSHVDKALRERPVIRLSDAFELAFDVIQPDGKKRSYGQLNQIQSDGTTVTIKVVMNLLLMRGLLDSRQAVSIPFYLDEVGKLSPNNVQSVVALARSQDFVPILASPSELEVAEVLYLLRPTSRNRLVLTPDHRVEVERSVEQASG
;
A
#
# COMPACT_ATOMS: atom_id res chain seq x y z
N LEU A 1 49.61 20.16 22.97
CA LEU A 1 49.12 18.80 23.31
C LEU A 1 47.65 18.85 23.75
N GLU A 2 47.27 19.68 24.72
CA GLU A 2 45.88 19.79 25.21
C GLU A 2 44.85 20.10 24.10
N ALA A 3 45.13 21.08 23.23
CA ALA A 3 44.23 21.46 22.15
C ALA A 3 43.97 20.31 21.15
N ALA A 4 45.00 19.50 20.86
CA ALA A 4 44.86 18.34 19.97
C ALA A 4 44.04 17.22 20.62
N GLU A 5 44.14 17.05 21.94
CA GLU A 5 43.31 16.07 22.68
C GLU A 5 41.84 16.50 22.76
N GLU A 6 41.58 17.79 22.94
CA GLU A 6 40.20 18.35 22.91
C GLU A 6 39.54 18.19 21.53
N GLU A 7 40.30 18.50 20.47
CA GLU A 7 39.80 18.30 19.10
C GLU A 7 39.50 16.84 18.79
N ARG A 8 40.38 15.94 19.21
CA ARG A 8 40.18 14.49 19.08
C ARG A 8 38.91 14.02 19.80
N ARG A 9 38.72 14.44 21.06
CA ARG A 9 37.52 14.14 21.83
C ARG A 9 36.25 14.69 21.19
N ALA A 10 36.31 15.89 20.63
CA ALA A 10 35.20 16.50 19.92
C ALA A 10 34.82 15.71 18.63
N LEU A 11 35.83 15.26 17.86
CA LEU A 11 35.62 14.43 16.67
C LEU A 11 35.03 13.05 17.01
N GLN A 12 35.54 12.39 18.06
CA GLN A 12 34.99 11.12 18.56
C GLN A 12 33.52 11.28 18.96
N LYS A 13 33.17 12.31 19.73
CA LYS A 13 31.80 12.60 20.13
C LYS A 13 30.87 12.84 18.95
N ARG A 14 31.33 13.56 17.90
CA ARG A 14 30.59 13.76 16.66
C ARG A 14 30.40 12.44 15.90
N GLY A 15 31.46 11.65 15.77
CA GLY A 15 31.41 10.34 15.12
C GLY A 15 30.41 9.38 15.80
N ALA A 16 30.46 9.27 17.13
CA ALA A 16 29.51 8.49 17.90
C ALA A 16 28.06 8.98 17.72
N GLY A 17 27.86 10.31 17.70
CA GLY A 17 26.54 10.90 17.45
C GLY A 17 25.99 10.55 16.09
N LEU A 18 26.81 10.59 15.04
CA LEU A 18 26.43 10.22 13.67
C LEU A 18 26.07 8.72 13.58
N LEU A 19 26.90 7.83 14.15
CA LEU A 19 26.64 6.39 14.14
C LEU A 19 25.34 6.07 14.88
N LYS A 20 25.10 6.69 16.01
CA LYS A 20 23.83 6.53 16.76
C LYS A 20 22.63 7.01 15.92
N GLY A 21 22.73 8.19 15.27
CA GLY A 21 21.66 8.69 14.41
C GLY A 21 21.35 7.76 13.24
N LEU A 22 22.39 7.24 12.57
CA LEU A 22 22.23 6.28 11.47
C LEU A 22 21.63 4.95 11.93
N SER A 23 22.06 4.42 13.08
CA SER A 23 21.49 3.21 13.67
C SER A 23 20.01 3.39 14.01
N GLN A 24 19.63 4.52 14.58
CA GLN A 24 18.22 4.83 14.85
C GLN A 24 17.40 4.95 13.57
N ALA A 25 17.93 5.60 12.53
CA ALA A 25 17.26 5.70 11.24
C ALA A 25 17.10 4.32 10.58
N ALA A 26 18.12 3.47 10.63
CA ALA A 26 18.05 2.10 10.14
C ALA A 26 17.01 1.27 10.90
N ALA A 27 16.96 1.39 12.22
CA ALA A 27 15.94 0.74 13.06
C ALA A 27 14.53 1.19 12.67
N GLN A 28 14.30 2.50 12.48
CA GLN A 28 13.01 3.03 12.05
C GLN A 28 12.56 2.49 10.69
N LEU A 29 13.48 2.32 9.73
CA LEU A 29 13.17 1.73 8.43
C LEU A 29 12.80 0.24 8.56
N ILE A 30 13.50 -0.52 9.41
CA ILE A 30 13.18 -1.93 9.70
C ILE A 30 11.79 -2.04 10.34
N ASP A 31 11.51 -1.22 11.35
CA ASP A 31 10.20 -1.18 12.01
C ASP A 31 9.09 -0.79 11.04
N GLY A 32 9.37 0.14 10.11
CA GLY A 32 8.47 0.53 9.04
C GLY A 32 8.10 -0.64 8.12
N LEU A 33 9.07 -1.50 7.78
CA LEU A 33 8.82 -2.73 7.01
C LEU A 33 7.90 -3.70 7.76
N ASP A 34 8.08 -3.85 9.07
CA ASP A 34 7.23 -4.71 9.89
C ASP A 34 5.80 -4.15 10.03
N VAL A 35 5.65 -2.83 10.04
CA VAL A 35 4.33 -2.17 9.98
C VAL A 35 3.65 -2.46 8.65
N LEU A 36 4.37 -2.34 7.53
CA LEU A 36 3.83 -2.66 6.19
C LEU A 36 3.41 -4.12 6.07
N ASP A 37 4.21 -5.07 6.59
CA ASP A 37 3.85 -6.49 6.63
C ASP A 37 2.50 -6.70 7.36
N ARG A 38 2.33 -6.09 8.53
CA ARG A 38 1.06 -6.17 9.29
C ARG A 38 -0.12 -5.57 8.53
N GLN A 39 0.10 -4.44 7.84
CA GLN A 39 -0.94 -3.81 7.01
C GLN A 39 -1.32 -4.70 5.83
N CYS A 40 -0.36 -5.31 5.14
CA CYS A 40 -0.62 -6.27 4.07
C CYS A 40 -1.41 -7.49 4.56
N HIS A 41 -1.09 -8.03 5.72
CA HIS A 41 -1.88 -9.11 6.32
C HIS A 41 -3.32 -8.67 6.64
N GLY A 42 -3.51 -7.44 7.10
CA GLY A 42 -4.83 -6.85 7.30
C GLY A 42 -5.64 -6.72 6.01
N LEU A 43 -5.00 -6.24 4.94
CA LEU A 43 -5.59 -6.14 3.60
C LEU A 43 -5.96 -7.51 3.05
N ASN A 44 -5.07 -8.49 3.14
CA ASN A 44 -5.30 -9.85 2.66
C ASN A 44 -6.51 -10.50 3.33
N ARG A 45 -6.75 -10.28 4.63
CA ARG A 45 -7.95 -10.76 5.32
C ARG A 45 -9.23 -10.15 4.79
N LYS A 46 -9.20 -8.87 4.34
CA LYS A 46 -10.34 -8.22 3.73
C LYS A 46 -10.57 -8.74 2.30
N ILE A 47 -9.49 -8.85 1.52
CA ILE A 47 -9.52 -9.36 0.14
C ILE A 47 -10.04 -10.80 0.09
N ALA A 48 -9.64 -11.66 1.02
CA ALA A 48 -10.06 -13.07 1.08
C ALA A 48 -11.58 -13.26 1.27
N ARG A 49 -12.30 -12.21 1.70
CA ARG A 49 -13.75 -12.22 1.87
C ARG A 49 -14.52 -11.76 0.63
N LEU A 50 -13.79 -11.34 -0.40
CA LEU A 50 -14.38 -10.80 -1.63
C LEU A 50 -14.42 -11.88 -2.70
N ALA A 51 -15.60 -12.07 -3.29
CA ALA A 51 -15.73 -12.87 -4.49
C ALA A 51 -15.34 -12.01 -5.71
N ILE A 52 -14.17 -12.25 -6.28
CA ILE A 52 -13.75 -11.64 -7.54
C ILE A 52 -13.95 -12.68 -8.63
N SER A 53 -14.86 -12.44 -9.56
CA SER A 53 -15.55 -13.44 -10.38
C SER A 53 -14.69 -14.44 -11.16
N ASN A 54 -13.44 -14.14 -11.43
CA ASN A 54 -12.54 -15.03 -12.18
C ASN A 54 -11.30 -15.46 -11.38
N LEU A 55 -11.33 -15.30 -10.06
CA LEU A 55 -10.21 -15.67 -9.20
C LEU A 55 -10.72 -16.48 -8.01
N GLN A 56 -10.00 -17.54 -7.69
CA GLN A 56 -10.22 -18.28 -6.44
C GLN A 56 -9.54 -17.61 -5.25
N GLY A 57 -8.57 -16.74 -5.50
CA GLY A 57 -7.90 -15.98 -4.45
C GLY A 57 -6.95 -14.92 -4.98
N LEU A 58 -6.78 -13.90 -4.17
CA LEU A 58 -5.80 -12.83 -4.36
C LEU A 58 -5.15 -12.55 -3.02
N SER A 59 -3.83 -12.41 -3.00
CA SER A 59 -3.10 -11.92 -1.84
C SER A 59 -1.92 -11.04 -2.25
N ILE A 60 -1.56 -10.13 -1.37
CA ILE A 60 -0.42 -9.23 -1.54
C ILE A 60 0.67 -9.70 -0.60
N ARG A 61 1.90 -9.72 -1.09
CA ARG A 61 3.06 -10.08 -0.31
C ARG A 61 4.14 -9.03 -0.47
N ILE A 62 4.82 -8.72 0.63
CA ILE A 62 6.00 -7.86 0.64
C ILE A 62 7.24 -8.75 0.52
N GLU A 63 8.02 -8.52 -0.52
CA GLU A 63 9.33 -9.15 -0.70
C GLU A 63 10.42 -8.16 -0.30
N ARG A 64 11.13 -8.47 0.78
CA ARG A 64 12.20 -7.60 1.29
C ARG A 64 13.43 -7.72 0.40
N VAL A 65 13.97 -6.59 -0.07
CA VAL A 65 15.19 -6.53 -0.85
C VAL A 65 16.38 -6.89 0.04
N ARG A 66 16.95 -8.09 -0.18
CA ARG A 66 17.99 -8.67 0.70
C ARG A 66 19.19 -7.76 0.90
N ALA A 67 19.69 -7.13 -0.19
CA ALA A 67 20.85 -6.24 -0.13
C ALA A 67 20.60 -5.07 0.83
N ILE A 68 19.45 -4.41 0.73
CA ILE A 68 19.10 -3.27 1.58
C ILE A 68 18.83 -3.72 3.01
N ARG A 69 18.14 -4.84 3.20
CA ARG A 69 17.92 -5.40 4.54
C ARG A 69 19.23 -5.67 5.28
N ASN A 70 20.20 -6.30 4.60
CA ASN A 70 21.51 -6.58 5.20
C ASN A 70 22.27 -5.30 5.54
N GLN A 71 22.20 -4.29 4.66
CA GLN A 71 22.79 -2.97 4.91
C GLN A 71 22.15 -2.28 6.13
N LEU A 72 20.83 -2.29 6.25
CA LEU A 72 20.11 -1.72 7.39
C LEU A 72 20.43 -2.44 8.70
N LEU A 73 20.54 -3.77 8.67
CA LEU A 73 20.93 -4.56 9.84
C LEU A 73 22.36 -4.23 10.29
N ALA A 74 23.31 -4.16 9.35
CA ALA A 74 24.69 -3.77 9.65
C ALA A 74 24.77 -2.37 10.27
N LEU A 75 24.04 -1.39 9.73
CA LEU A 75 23.98 -0.02 10.28
C LEU A 75 23.37 -0.01 11.69
N LYS A 76 22.33 -0.80 11.93
CA LYS A 76 21.69 -0.93 13.24
C LYS A 76 22.64 -1.50 14.28
N GLU A 77 23.35 -2.59 13.94
CA GLU A 77 24.27 -3.29 14.85
C GLU A 77 25.46 -2.40 15.24
N GLN A 78 26.05 -1.66 14.32
CA GLN A 78 27.18 -0.77 14.61
C GLN A 78 26.86 0.32 15.64
N GLY A 79 25.64 0.84 15.65
CA GLY A 79 25.23 1.83 16.65
C GLY A 79 24.88 1.21 18.01
N SER A 80 24.43 -0.05 18.06
CA SER A 80 24.11 -0.73 19.33
C SER A 80 25.36 -1.17 20.07
N THR A 81 26.35 -1.70 19.39
CA THR A 81 27.63 -2.15 19.99
C THR A 81 28.36 -0.97 20.70
N GLN A 82 28.31 0.24 20.12
CA GLN A 82 28.93 1.42 20.75
C GLN A 82 28.13 1.94 21.96
N THR A 83 26.83 1.70 22.00
CA THR A 83 26.00 2.11 23.15
C THR A 83 26.23 1.19 24.34
N GLU A 84 26.49 -0.09 24.12
CA GLU A 84 26.77 -1.10 25.16
C GLU A 84 28.21 -0.96 25.75
N LEU A 85 29.19 -0.54 24.91
CA LEU A 85 30.56 -0.35 25.32
C LEU A 85 30.80 0.94 26.15
N GLY A 86 29.76 1.76 26.38
CA GLY A 86 29.90 3.03 27.09
C GLY A 86 30.83 4.01 26.38
N LEU A 87 30.38 5.26 26.22
CA LEU A 87 31.06 6.34 25.46
C LEU A 87 32.54 6.66 25.86
N GLY A 88 33.18 5.84 26.72
CA GLY A 88 34.53 6.06 27.23
C GLY A 88 35.57 5.03 26.83
N GLU A 89 35.17 3.88 26.25
CA GLU A 89 36.09 2.74 26.04
C GLU A 89 36.23 2.25 24.59
N ALA A 90 35.47 2.82 23.65
CA ALA A 90 35.66 2.48 22.24
C ALA A 90 37.04 3.00 21.78
N SER A 91 37.89 2.09 21.29
CA SER A 91 39.20 2.49 20.76
C SER A 91 39.01 3.33 19.50
N ASP A 92 39.98 4.24 19.22
CA ASP A 92 39.93 5.05 17.99
C ASP A 92 39.86 4.18 16.73
N VAL A 93 40.46 3.00 16.78
CA VAL A 93 40.49 1.99 15.70
C VAL A 93 39.07 1.44 15.43
N ASP A 94 38.28 1.17 16.48
CA ASP A 94 36.92 0.66 16.31
C ASP A 94 35.98 1.71 15.75
N MET A 95 36.14 2.98 16.13
CA MET A 95 35.38 4.10 15.62
C MET A 95 35.69 4.36 14.13
N GLU A 96 36.98 4.37 13.77
CA GLU A 96 37.44 4.56 12.39
C GLU A 96 36.94 3.43 11.46
N ALA A 97 37.03 2.19 11.92
CA ALA A 97 36.49 1.03 11.20
C ALA A 97 34.98 1.15 10.98
N ALA A 98 34.23 1.49 12.02
CA ALA A 98 32.77 1.66 11.93
C ALA A 98 32.39 2.79 10.97
N LEU A 99 33.05 3.95 11.04
CA LEU A 99 32.82 5.07 10.12
C LEU A 99 33.18 4.73 8.68
N SER A 100 34.26 3.97 8.46
CA SER A 100 34.68 3.50 7.14
C SER A 100 33.62 2.57 6.52
N HIS A 101 33.06 1.66 7.30
CA HIS A 101 31.97 0.80 6.84
C HIS A 101 30.71 1.59 6.47
N VAL A 102 30.35 2.59 7.27
CA VAL A 102 29.21 3.48 6.99
C VAL A 102 29.49 4.32 5.73
N ASP A 103 30.69 4.90 5.59
CA ASP A 103 31.07 5.70 4.40
C ASP A 103 30.96 4.86 3.13
N LYS A 104 31.46 3.63 3.15
CA LYS A 104 31.33 2.71 2.01
C LYS A 104 29.87 2.42 1.67
N ALA A 105 29.03 2.12 2.67
CA ALA A 105 27.62 1.85 2.47
C ALA A 105 26.86 3.05 1.90
N LEU A 106 27.17 4.27 2.37
CA LEU A 106 26.57 5.51 1.88
C LEU A 106 27.07 5.92 0.50
N ARG A 107 28.31 5.61 0.13
CA ARG A 107 28.84 5.87 -1.22
C ARG A 107 28.14 4.97 -2.27
N GLU A 108 27.87 3.72 -1.92
CA GLU A 108 27.12 2.80 -2.78
C GLU A 108 25.66 3.23 -2.94
N ARG A 109 25.06 3.74 -1.85
CA ARG A 109 23.65 4.19 -1.83
C ARG A 109 23.45 5.36 -0.85
N PRO A 110 23.57 6.60 -1.31
CA PRO A 110 23.54 7.80 -0.45
C PRO A 110 22.18 8.06 0.18
N VAL A 111 21.11 7.53 -0.39
CA VAL A 111 19.75 7.65 0.15
C VAL A 111 19.08 6.28 0.11
N ILE A 112 18.56 5.84 1.23
CA ILE A 112 17.72 4.63 1.35
C ILE A 112 16.32 5.09 1.76
N ARG A 113 15.34 4.83 0.90
CA ARG A 113 13.91 5.06 1.18
C ARG A 113 13.28 3.75 1.59
N LEU A 114 12.19 3.83 2.36
CA LEU A 114 11.40 2.66 2.71
C LEU A 114 10.94 1.89 1.46
N SER A 115 10.54 2.61 0.39
CA SER A 115 10.16 2.03 -0.90
C SER A 115 11.26 1.23 -1.60
N ASP A 116 12.53 1.49 -1.29
CA ASP A 116 13.65 0.78 -1.90
C ASP A 116 13.91 -0.57 -1.21
N ALA A 117 13.39 -0.72 0.02
CA ALA A 117 13.66 -1.87 0.86
C ALA A 117 12.70 -3.05 0.63
N PHE A 118 11.68 -2.87 -0.21
CA PHE A 118 10.71 -3.93 -0.53
C PHE A 118 10.17 -3.83 -1.95
N GLU A 119 9.67 -4.96 -2.43
CA GLU A 119 8.88 -5.08 -3.65
C GLU A 119 7.52 -5.68 -3.29
N LEU A 120 6.48 -5.31 -4.06
CA LEU A 120 5.17 -5.90 -3.91
C LEU A 120 5.02 -7.06 -4.88
N ALA A 121 4.57 -8.21 -4.39
CA ALA A 121 4.17 -9.33 -5.20
C ALA A 121 2.66 -9.60 -4.99
N PHE A 122 1.97 -9.88 -6.09
CA PHE A 122 0.55 -10.21 -6.13
C PHE A 122 0.40 -11.69 -6.45
N ASP A 123 -0.04 -12.46 -5.47
CA ASP A 123 -0.30 -13.88 -5.64
C ASP A 123 -1.77 -14.08 -6.01
N VAL A 124 -2.01 -14.65 -7.18
CA VAL A 124 -3.34 -14.88 -7.74
C VAL A 124 -3.57 -16.38 -7.85
N ILE A 125 -4.69 -16.87 -7.32
CA ILE A 125 -5.15 -18.24 -7.52
C ILE A 125 -6.18 -18.23 -8.63
N GLN A 126 -5.84 -18.89 -9.74
CA GLN A 126 -6.70 -18.99 -10.91
C GLN A 126 -7.82 -20.03 -10.70
N PRO A 127 -8.86 -20.06 -11.56
CA PRO A 127 -9.95 -21.05 -11.47
C PRO A 127 -9.47 -22.51 -11.56
N ASP A 128 -8.32 -22.76 -12.20
CA ASP A 128 -7.67 -24.08 -12.29
C ASP A 128 -6.90 -24.48 -11.01
N GLY A 129 -6.96 -23.66 -9.95
CA GLY A 129 -6.24 -23.85 -8.69
C GLY A 129 -4.76 -23.49 -8.73
N LYS A 130 -4.22 -23.07 -9.88
CA LYS A 130 -2.81 -22.70 -9.99
C LYS A 130 -2.56 -21.33 -9.39
N LYS A 131 -1.55 -21.24 -8.54
CA LYS A 131 -1.04 -20.00 -7.98
C LYS A 131 -0.02 -19.40 -8.94
N ARG A 132 -0.20 -18.13 -9.29
CA ARG A 132 0.76 -17.32 -10.03
C ARG A 132 1.12 -16.06 -9.26
N SER A 133 2.40 -15.68 -9.28
CA SER A 133 2.90 -14.46 -8.65
C SER A 133 3.27 -13.43 -9.72
N TYR A 134 2.86 -12.19 -9.50
CA TYR A 134 3.09 -11.07 -10.40
C TYR A 134 3.72 -9.91 -9.62
N GLY A 135 4.75 -9.29 -10.20
CA GLY A 135 5.36 -8.08 -9.62
C GLY A 135 4.52 -6.82 -9.82
N GLN A 136 3.59 -6.84 -10.78
CA GLN A 136 2.73 -5.70 -11.11
C GLN A 136 1.32 -6.17 -11.45
N LEU A 137 0.32 -5.38 -11.04
CA LEU A 137 -1.09 -5.68 -11.29
C LEU A 137 -1.48 -5.75 -12.77
N ASN A 138 -0.81 -4.98 -13.63
CA ASN A 138 -1.04 -4.97 -15.07
C ASN A 138 -0.57 -6.23 -15.80
N GLN A 139 0.17 -7.09 -15.14
CA GLN A 139 0.59 -8.40 -15.69
C GLN A 139 -0.47 -9.49 -15.51
N ILE A 140 -1.51 -9.21 -14.72
CA ILE A 140 -2.63 -10.14 -14.48
C ILE A 140 -3.56 -10.10 -15.69
N GLN A 141 -3.71 -11.24 -16.35
CA GLN A 141 -4.32 -11.40 -17.68
C GLN A 141 -5.85 -11.30 -17.74
N SER A 142 -6.47 -10.26 -17.60
CA SER A 142 -7.75 -9.84 -18.25
C SER A 142 -8.06 -8.41 -17.84
N ASP A 143 -8.45 -7.58 -18.76
CA ASP A 143 -8.70 -6.17 -18.48
C ASP A 143 -9.72 -5.97 -17.36
N GLY A 144 -10.82 -6.68 -17.39
CA GLY A 144 -11.87 -6.58 -16.37
C GLY A 144 -11.43 -7.04 -14.97
N THR A 145 -10.68 -8.13 -14.86
CA THR A 145 -10.17 -8.63 -13.57
C THR A 145 -9.12 -7.67 -13.00
N THR A 146 -8.21 -7.19 -13.84
CA THR A 146 -7.19 -6.21 -13.43
C THR A 146 -7.82 -4.92 -12.94
N VAL A 147 -8.84 -4.40 -13.62
CA VAL A 147 -9.58 -3.21 -13.18
C VAL A 147 -10.25 -3.46 -11.84
N THR A 148 -10.94 -4.59 -11.69
CA THR A 148 -11.59 -4.97 -10.41
C THR A 148 -10.60 -5.01 -9.25
N ILE A 149 -9.44 -5.65 -9.43
CA ILE A 149 -8.40 -5.73 -8.41
C ILE A 149 -7.89 -4.32 -8.04
N LYS A 150 -7.59 -3.47 -9.03
CA LYS A 150 -7.14 -2.09 -8.80
C LYS A 150 -8.17 -1.28 -8.00
N VAL A 151 -9.44 -1.40 -8.36
CA VAL A 151 -10.53 -0.72 -7.67
C VAL A 151 -10.64 -1.20 -6.23
N VAL A 152 -10.69 -2.52 -6.00
CA VAL A 152 -10.72 -3.12 -4.67
C VAL A 152 -9.55 -2.65 -3.81
N MET A 153 -8.34 -2.68 -4.37
CA MET A 153 -7.14 -2.24 -3.68
C MET A 153 -7.21 -0.76 -3.28
N ASN A 154 -7.63 0.10 -4.21
CA ASN A 154 -7.76 1.53 -3.93
C ASN A 154 -8.79 1.81 -2.84
N LEU A 155 -9.96 1.17 -2.87
CA LEU A 155 -10.98 1.32 -1.82
C LEU A 155 -10.45 0.91 -0.46
N LEU A 156 -9.79 -0.24 -0.36
CA LEU A 156 -9.24 -0.74 0.90
C LEU A 156 -8.09 0.14 1.42
N LEU A 157 -7.22 0.63 0.54
CA LEU A 157 -6.14 1.54 0.91
C LEU A 157 -6.68 2.90 1.35
N MET A 158 -7.60 3.49 0.60
CA MET A 158 -8.22 4.76 0.98
C MET A 158 -8.92 4.66 2.34
N ARG A 159 -9.67 3.58 2.59
CA ARG A 159 -10.30 3.36 3.89
C ARG A 159 -9.28 3.20 5.02
N GLY A 160 -8.12 2.59 4.73
CA GLY A 160 -7.02 2.43 5.69
C GLY A 160 -6.34 3.75 6.08
N LEU A 161 -6.44 4.79 5.23
CA LEU A 161 -5.89 6.13 5.49
C LEU A 161 -6.84 7.02 6.28
N LEU A 162 -8.13 6.65 6.35
CA LEU A 162 -9.13 7.43 7.09
C LEU A 162 -9.15 7.05 8.57
N ASP A 163 -9.35 8.04 9.40
CA ASP A 163 -9.59 7.79 10.83
C ASP A 163 -10.91 7.03 11.00
N SER A 164 -10.82 5.82 11.55
CA SER A 164 -11.98 4.96 11.82
C SER A 164 -12.97 5.54 12.83
N ARG A 165 -12.59 6.60 13.54
CA ARG A 165 -13.43 7.29 14.52
C ARG A 165 -14.39 8.29 13.88
N GLN A 166 -14.17 8.68 12.64
CA GLN A 166 -15.01 9.60 11.91
C GLN A 166 -15.95 8.84 10.99
N ALA A 167 -17.25 9.04 11.14
CA ALA A 167 -18.26 8.58 10.20
C ALA A 167 -18.22 9.47 8.96
N VAL A 168 -17.39 9.13 7.98
CA VAL A 168 -17.25 9.87 6.73
C VAL A 168 -17.69 8.98 5.59
N SER A 169 -18.70 9.41 4.84
CA SER A 169 -19.06 8.80 3.55
C SER A 169 -18.34 9.49 2.41
N ILE A 170 -17.61 8.74 1.60
CA ILE A 170 -16.77 9.27 0.52
C ILE A 170 -17.38 8.86 -0.83
N PRO A 171 -17.65 9.81 -1.75
CA PRO A 171 -18.03 9.46 -3.10
C PRO A 171 -16.90 8.73 -3.80
N PHE A 172 -17.22 7.60 -4.41
CA PHE A 172 -16.31 6.80 -5.21
C PHE A 172 -16.84 6.75 -6.64
N TYR A 173 -16.09 7.32 -7.57
CA TYR A 173 -16.47 7.36 -8.98
C TYR A 173 -15.77 6.26 -9.77
N LEU A 174 -16.54 5.53 -10.56
CA LEU A 174 -16.03 4.52 -11.49
C LEU A 174 -16.66 4.71 -12.86
N ASP A 175 -15.82 5.04 -13.84
CA ASP A 175 -16.21 5.20 -15.23
C ASP A 175 -16.11 3.86 -15.98
N GLU A 176 -16.84 3.79 -17.10
CA GLU A 176 -16.83 2.62 -18.00
C GLU A 176 -17.11 1.27 -17.31
N VAL A 177 -18.05 1.25 -16.39
CA VAL A 177 -18.39 0.03 -15.62
C VAL A 177 -18.81 -1.12 -16.54
N GLY A 178 -19.29 -0.84 -17.75
CA GLY A 178 -19.63 -1.85 -18.76
C GLY A 178 -18.46 -2.75 -19.20
N LYS A 179 -17.20 -2.38 -18.89
CA LYS A 179 -16.04 -3.24 -19.10
C LYS A 179 -15.89 -4.34 -18.03
N LEU A 180 -16.60 -4.21 -16.91
CA LEU A 180 -16.60 -5.19 -15.84
C LEU A 180 -17.73 -6.21 -16.04
N SER A 181 -17.51 -7.45 -15.64
CA SER A 181 -18.61 -8.41 -15.57
C SER A 181 -19.64 -7.99 -14.50
N PRO A 182 -20.93 -8.33 -14.66
CA PRO A 182 -21.96 -8.00 -13.66
C PRO A 182 -21.58 -8.40 -12.24
N ASN A 183 -21.02 -9.60 -12.05
CA ASN A 183 -20.57 -10.08 -10.75
C ASN A 183 -19.44 -9.22 -10.14
N ASN A 184 -18.53 -8.73 -10.98
CA ASN A 184 -17.45 -7.84 -10.51
C ASN A 184 -18.01 -6.47 -10.12
N VAL A 185 -18.98 -5.95 -10.86
CA VAL A 185 -19.67 -4.69 -10.51
C VAL A 185 -20.37 -4.85 -9.17
N GLN A 186 -21.11 -5.92 -8.98
CA GLN A 186 -21.80 -6.24 -7.72
C GLN A 186 -20.83 -6.32 -6.55
N SER A 187 -19.72 -7.04 -6.71
CA SER A 187 -18.69 -7.19 -5.68
C SER A 187 -18.03 -5.85 -5.32
N VAL A 188 -17.72 -5.02 -6.31
CA VAL A 188 -17.13 -3.69 -6.09
C VAL A 188 -18.10 -2.75 -5.35
N VAL A 189 -19.38 -2.73 -5.77
CA VAL A 189 -20.41 -1.91 -5.12
C VAL A 189 -20.66 -2.37 -3.69
N ALA A 190 -20.77 -3.68 -3.45
CA ALA A 190 -20.93 -4.23 -2.11
C ALA A 190 -19.74 -3.89 -1.20
N LEU A 191 -18.51 -4.02 -1.72
CA LEU A 191 -17.32 -3.61 -0.98
C LEU A 191 -17.33 -2.11 -0.69
N ALA A 192 -17.58 -1.25 -1.69
CA ALA A 192 -17.60 0.19 -1.53
C ALA A 192 -18.56 0.59 -0.39
N ARG A 193 -19.79 0.08 -0.42
CA ARG A 193 -20.80 0.32 0.63
C ARG A 193 -20.35 -0.17 2.00
N SER A 194 -19.76 -1.36 2.08
CA SER A 194 -19.27 -1.92 3.35
C SER A 194 -18.10 -1.14 3.96
N GLN A 195 -17.46 -0.27 3.19
CA GLN A 195 -16.37 0.60 3.60
C GLN A 195 -16.78 2.09 3.68
N ASP A 196 -18.09 2.38 3.73
CA ASP A 196 -18.67 3.73 3.80
C ASP A 196 -18.37 4.61 2.57
N PHE A 197 -18.16 4.01 1.40
CA PHE A 197 -18.10 4.72 0.15
C PHE A 197 -19.49 4.79 -0.50
N VAL A 198 -19.76 5.92 -1.17
CA VAL A 198 -20.94 6.11 -2.01
C VAL A 198 -20.53 5.85 -3.46
N PRO A 199 -20.88 4.70 -4.06
CA PRO A 199 -20.48 4.42 -5.44
C PRO A 199 -21.29 5.28 -6.42
N ILE A 200 -20.58 5.95 -7.32
CA ILE A 200 -21.10 6.71 -8.45
C ILE A 200 -20.56 6.06 -9.71
N LEU A 201 -21.41 5.44 -10.50
CA LEU A 201 -21.04 4.60 -11.62
C LEU A 201 -21.51 5.20 -12.93
N ALA A 202 -20.64 5.26 -13.95
CA ALA A 202 -21.03 5.62 -15.30
C ALA A 202 -21.09 4.36 -16.18
N SER A 203 -22.24 4.13 -16.82
CA SER A 203 -22.49 2.96 -17.65
C SER A 203 -23.30 3.33 -18.88
N PRO A 204 -23.01 2.71 -20.04
CA PRO A 204 -23.85 2.87 -21.23
C PRO A 204 -25.20 2.14 -21.12
N SER A 205 -25.35 1.24 -20.16
CA SER A 205 -26.56 0.46 -19.90
C SER A 205 -26.97 0.55 -18.44
N GLU A 206 -28.20 0.18 -18.16
CA GLU A 206 -28.73 0.10 -16.80
C GLU A 206 -27.94 -0.95 -15.99
N LEU A 207 -27.76 -0.66 -14.70
CA LEU A 207 -27.06 -1.52 -13.78
C LEU A 207 -28.03 -2.01 -12.69
N GLU A 208 -28.20 -3.31 -12.57
CA GLU A 208 -29.06 -3.94 -11.55
C GLU A 208 -28.69 -3.58 -10.11
N VAL A 209 -27.42 -3.22 -9.88
CA VAL A 209 -26.92 -2.84 -8.55
C VAL A 209 -27.25 -1.39 -8.16
N ALA A 210 -27.73 -0.60 -9.11
CA ALA A 210 -28.08 0.81 -8.87
C ALA A 210 -29.39 0.92 -8.09
N GLU A 211 -29.45 1.86 -7.15
CA GLU A 211 -30.66 2.26 -6.43
C GLU A 211 -31.31 3.48 -7.06
N VAL A 212 -30.45 4.33 -7.64
CA VAL A 212 -30.86 5.55 -8.34
C VAL A 212 -30.13 5.62 -9.66
N LEU A 213 -30.85 5.85 -10.72
CA LEU A 213 -30.32 6.07 -12.07
C LEU A 213 -30.55 7.52 -12.47
N TYR A 214 -29.56 8.11 -13.12
CA TYR A 214 -29.67 9.38 -13.80
C TYR A 214 -29.49 9.17 -15.30
N LEU A 215 -30.59 9.31 -16.05
CA LEU A 215 -30.59 9.14 -17.52
C LEU A 215 -30.01 10.39 -18.17
N LEU A 216 -28.77 10.29 -18.65
CA LEU A 216 -28.11 11.38 -19.34
C LEU A 216 -28.53 11.37 -20.82
N ARG A 217 -29.31 12.38 -21.24
CA ARG A 217 -29.73 12.57 -22.65
C ARG A 217 -29.03 13.78 -23.22
N PRO A 218 -28.44 13.68 -24.43
CA PRO A 218 -27.87 14.83 -25.08
C PRO A 218 -29.00 15.81 -25.46
N THR A 219 -28.83 17.08 -25.14
CA THR A 219 -29.71 18.15 -25.58
C THR A 219 -29.39 18.55 -27.03
N SER A 220 -30.31 19.30 -27.69
CA SER A 220 -30.10 19.82 -29.02
C SER A 220 -28.83 20.68 -29.21
N ARG A 221 -28.20 21.12 -28.12
CA ARG A 221 -26.93 21.88 -28.12
C ARG A 221 -25.72 21.02 -27.73
N ASN A 222 -25.84 19.71 -27.80
CA ASN A 222 -24.77 18.77 -27.42
C ASN A 222 -24.26 18.98 -25.99
N ARG A 223 -25.14 19.43 -25.08
CA ARG A 223 -24.84 19.59 -23.66
C ARG A 223 -25.56 18.50 -22.87
N LEU A 224 -24.86 17.89 -21.95
CA LEU A 224 -25.49 17.04 -20.93
C LEU A 224 -25.93 17.93 -19.77
N VAL A 225 -27.23 17.89 -19.47
CA VAL A 225 -27.81 18.60 -18.33
C VAL A 225 -28.43 17.58 -17.41
N LEU A 226 -28.02 17.60 -16.16
CA LEU A 226 -28.62 16.77 -15.12
C LEU A 226 -29.71 17.57 -14.43
N THR A 227 -30.93 17.10 -14.52
CA THR A 227 -32.09 17.69 -13.82
C THR A 227 -32.74 16.65 -12.91
N PRO A 228 -33.52 17.05 -11.90
CA PRO A 228 -34.28 16.10 -11.06
C PRO A 228 -35.15 15.13 -11.86
N ASP A 229 -35.69 15.56 -13.00
CA ASP A 229 -36.56 14.75 -13.87
C ASP A 229 -35.80 13.58 -14.58
N HIS A 230 -34.48 13.61 -14.56
CA HIS A 230 -33.65 12.51 -15.07
C HIS A 230 -33.37 11.42 -14.02
N ARG A 231 -33.83 11.65 -12.77
CA ARG A 231 -33.64 10.72 -11.67
C ARG A 231 -34.73 9.65 -11.71
N VAL A 232 -34.32 8.40 -11.75
CA VAL A 232 -35.20 7.24 -11.69
C VAL A 232 -34.80 6.42 -10.47
N GLU A 233 -35.73 6.14 -9.58
CA GLU A 233 -35.53 5.17 -8.48
C GLU A 233 -35.78 3.77 -9.03
N VAL A 234 -34.84 2.85 -8.78
CA VAL A 234 -34.96 1.48 -9.19
C VAL A 234 -35.69 0.70 -8.08
N GLU A 235 -36.95 0.37 -8.32
CA GLU A 235 -37.70 -0.55 -7.45
C GLU A 235 -37.08 -1.94 -7.53
N ARG A 236 -36.50 -2.39 -6.43
CA ARG A 236 -36.07 -3.79 -6.34
C ARG A 236 -37.29 -4.66 -6.09
N SER A 237 -37.63 -5.49 -7.05
CA SER A 237 -38.59 -6.58 -6.82
C SER A 237 -38.08 -7.44 -5.67
N VAL A 238 -38.85 -7.54 -4.60
CA VAL A 238 -38.53 -8.30 -3.37
C VAL A 238 -38.73 -9.81 -3.62
N GLU A 239 -38.46 -10.29 -4.82
CA GLU A 239 -38.54 -11.73 -5.17
C GLU A 239 -37.13 -12.29 -5.24
N GLN A 240 -36.52 -12.63 -4.13
CA GLN A 240 -35.50 -13.69 -4.01
C GLN A 240 -34.95 -13.81 -2.56
N ALA A 241 -35.82 -13.79 -1.57
CA ALA A 241 -35.43 -14.17 -0.21
C ALA A 241 -36.34 -15.33 0.33
N SER A 242 -36.50 -16.38 -0.46
CA SER A 242 -37.10 -17.61 0.00
C SER A 242 -36.62 -18.74 -0.90
N GLY A 243 -35.48 -19.31 -0.59
CA GLY A 243 -34.91 -20.47 -1.25
C GLY A 243 -33.69 -20.98 -0.48
#